data_d7a03f3529ab2447ed5e4b9ecfbd8730
#
_entry.id   d7a03f3529ab2447ed5e4b9ecfbd8730
#
_cell.length_a   1.000
_cell.length_b   1.000
_cell.length_c   1.000
_cell.angle_alpha   90.00
_cell.angle_beta   90.00
_cell.angle_gamma   90.00
#
_symmetry.space_group_name_H-M   'P 1'
#
loop_
_entity.id
_entity.type
_entity.pdbx_description
1 polymer ?
#
loop_
_entity_poly.entity_id
_entity_poly.type
_entity_poly.pdbx_seq_one_letter_code
_entity_poly.pdbx_strand_id
1 'polypeptide(L)'
;GQNAQSVAVGYQCGMEGQYTQSVAMGYQCGRSYQMFESVAIGYVAGELSQKQFCVAIGSNSGQSSQSFAATAVGRNAGRINQGPYGVAVGGQAGQSAQGTQATAVGYGAGYTGQGSYSVALGYVAGYTGQGDNAVALGAGAGGFNQYSHAVAVGYEAGQGSQGEACVAMGYQCGQISQGHYSVAIGSNCGQSTQGTRSVALGNEAGQISQGDDTMAIGYEAGRYNQGTNAVAVGQRAGWSNQGYSATAVGLYAGQFNQGTNAVAVGLFAGTSNQGAYALAFGHQAGRYNQRANTIALNATSTYLGTNADSAFFVKPVRSASGTAMYYDTTSGEISYST
;
A
#
# COMPACT_ATOMS: atom_id res chain seq x y z
N GLY A 1 -13.14 46.13 -18.91
CA GLY A 1 -13.17 47.15 -17.92
C GLY A 1 -13.49 46.65 -16.53
N GLN A 2 -13.11 47.37 -15.49
CA GLN A 2 -13.44 47.05 -14.10
C GLN A 2 -14.94 47.23 -13.82
N ASN A 3 -15.55 46.31 -13.16
CA ASN A 3 -16.90 46.41 -12.65
C ASN A 3 -16.93 47.02 -11.22
N ALA A 4 -18.12 47.35 -10.71
CA ALA A 4 -18.29 47.94 -9.39
C ALA A 4 -17.65 47.08 -8.28
N GLN A 5 -17.04 47.77 -7.29
CA GLN A 5 -16.44 47.16 -6.11
C GLN A 5 -15.26 46.20 -6.42
N SER A 6 -14.60 46.33 -7.57
CA SER A 6 -13.39 45.54 -7.89
C SER A 6 -12.12 46.39 -7.68
N VAL A 7 -11.00 45.71 -7.35
CA VAL A 7 -9.69 46.32 -7.12
C VAL A 7 -8.68 45.75 -8.12
N ALA A 8 -8.00 46.64 -8.88
CA ALA A 8 -6.88 46.24 -9.73
C ALA A 8 -5.67 47.17 -9.45
N VAL A 9 -4.56 46.59 -9.01
CA VAL A 9 -3.33 47.34 -8.68
C VAL A 9 -2.13 46.67 -9.36
N GLY A 10 -1.45 47.43 -10.23
CA GLY A 10 -0.25 46.97 -10.91
C GLY A 10 -0.37 46.90 -12.45
N TYR A 11 0.67 46.39 -13.10
CA TYR A 11 0.75 46.38 -14.56
C TYR A 11 -0.19 45.33 -15.17
N GLN A 12 -1.10 45.77 -16.05
CA GLN A 12 -2.08 44.93 -16.75
C GLN A 12 -2.93 44.02 -15.85
N CYS A 13 -3.21 44.41 -14.59
CA CYS A 13 -4.13 43.68 -13.73
C CYS A 13 -5.59 44.01 -14.10
N GLY A 14 -6.45 42.99 -14.13
CA GLY A 14 -7.87 43.11 -14.43
C GLY A 14 -8.21 43.75 -15.77
N MET A 15 -7.36 43.58 -16.79
CA MET A 15 -7.51 44.27 -18.09
C MET A 15 -8.77 43.91 -18.85
N GLU A 16 -9.10 42.65 -18.92
CA GLU A 16 -10.19 42.13 -19.74
C GLU A 16 -11.21 41.36 -18.87
N GLY A 17 -12.35 42.02 -18.55
CA GLY A 17 -13.44 41.34 -17.86
C GLY A 17 -13.20 41.01 -16.39
N GLN A 18 -12.77 42.02 -15.60
CA GLN A 18 -12.79 41.91 -14.14
C GLN A 18 -14.23 42.17 -13.64
N TYR A 19 -14.82 41.13 -13.04
CA TYR A 19 -16.20 41.18 -12.55
C TYR A 19 -16.27 41.72 -11.11
N THR A 20 -17.52 41.93 -10.63
CA THR A 20 -17.81 42.58 -9.33
C THR A 20 -17.13 41.86 -8.16
N GLN A 21 -16.68 42.66 -7.17
CA GLN A 21 -16.07 42.23 -5.91
C GLN A 21 -14.80 41.35 -6.07
N SER A 22 -14.08 41.51 -7.17
CA SER A 22 -12.83 40.79 -7.41
C SER A 22 -11.59 41.65 -7.12
N VAL A 23 -10.49 41.03 -6.76
CA VAL A 23 -9.20 41.68 -6.45
C VAL A 23 -8.10 41.10 -7.37
N ALA A 24 -7.36 42.02 -8.04
CA ALA A 24 -6.18 41.69 -8.84
C ALA A 24 -5.01 42.58 -8.44
N MET A 25 -3.92 42.05 -7.91
CA MET A 25 -2.77 42.82 -7.44
C MET A 25 -1.43 42.23 -7.90
N GLY A 26 -0.62 43.00 -8.65
CA GLY A 26 0.71 42.60 -9.08
C GLY A 26 0.99 42.84 -10.56
N TYR A 27 1.57 41.89 -11.26
CA TYR A 27 1.88 41.95 -12.70
C TYR A 27 1.03 40.98 -13.46
N GLN A 28 0.18 41.43 -14.40
CA GLN A 28 -0.74 40.63 -15.24
C GLN A 28 -1.68 39.70 -14.44
N CYS A 29 -2.05 40.09 -13.23
CA CYS A 29 -2.96 39.33 -12.38
C CYS A 29 -4.40 39.45 -12.85
N GLY A 30 -5.16 38.38 -12.84
CA GLY A 30 -6.56 38.38 -13.26
C GLY A 30 -6.74 39.06 -14.61
N ARG A 31 -5.78 38.93 -15.54
CA ARG A 31 -5.72 39.73 -16.79
C ARG A 31 -6.95 39.53 -17.66
N SER A 32 -7.41 38.28 -17.79
CA SER A 32 -8.54 37.96 -18.65
C SER A 32 -9.57 37.07 -17.94
N TYR A 33 -10.84 37.50 -17.91
CA TYR A 33 -12.00 36.79 -17.37
C TYR A 33 -11.86 36.38 -15.90
N GLN A 34 -11.54 37.35 -15.03
CA GLN A 34 -11.62 37.20 -13.58
C GLN A 34 -13.07 37.37 -13.13
N MET A 35 -13.72 36.28 -12.69
CA MET A 35 -15.14 36.28 -12.33
C MET A 35 -15.40 36.80 -10.90
N PHE A 36 -16.68 36.82 -10.48
CA PHE A 36 -17.14 37.39 -9.20
C PHE A 36 -16.38 36.84 -7.98
N GLU A 37 -16.15 37.73 -7.02
CA GLU A 37 -15.64 37.39 -5.69
C GLU A 37 -14.34 36.55 -5.74
N SER A 38 -13.52 36.80 -6.74
CA SER A 38 -12.25 36.07 -6.90
C SER A 38 -11.03 36.94 -6.59
N VAL A 39 -9.96 36.34 -6.15
CA VAL A 39 -8.70 36.99 -5.75
C VAL A 39 -7.54 36.46 -6.58
N ALA A 40 -6.76 37.39 -7.17
CA ALA A 40 -5.53 37.11 -7.92
C ALA A 40 -4.40 38.05 -7.42
N ILE A 41 -3.42 37.52 -6.71
CA ILE A 41 -2.31 38.29 -6.14
C ILE A 41 -0.97 37.66 -6.48
N GLY A 42 -0.11 38.41 -7.21
CA GLY A 42 1.25 37.94 -7.52
C GLY A 42 1.66 38.26 -8.96
N TYR A 43 2.70 37.58 -9.45
CA TYR A 43 3.11 37.65 -10.86
C TYR A 43 2.29 36.61 -11.67
N VAL A 44 1.48 37.06 -12.61
CA VAL A 44 0.67 36.21 -13.52
C VAL A 44 -0.31 35.29 -12.75
N ALA A 45 -0.73 35.69 -11.53
CA ALA A 45 -1.70 34.95 -10.74
C ALA A 45 -3.11 35.06 -11.36
N GLY A 46 -3.85 33.96 -11.47
CA GLY A 46 -5.20 33.94 -12.05
C GLY A 46 -5.27 34.58 -13.44
N GLU A 47 -4.21 34.53 -14.24
CA GLU A 47 -4.07 35.29 -15.48
C GLU A 47 -5.21 35.05 -16.48
N LEU A 48 -5.57 33.78 -16.69
CA LEU A 48 -6.53 33.36 -17.70
C LEU A 48 -7.68 32.52 -17.11
N SER A 49 -8.93 32.98 -17.26
CA SER A 49 -10.14 32.23 -16.92
C SER A 49 -10.22 31.76 -15.45
N GLN A 50 -10.15 32.72 -14.52
CA GLN A 50 -10.44 32.48 -13.11
C GLN A 50 -11.96 32.52 -12.88
N LYS A 51 -12.56 31.40 -12.47
CA LYS A 51 -14.00 31.32 -12.19
C LYS A 51 -14.36 31.99 -10.85
N GLN A 52 -15.66 31.95 -10.49
CA GLN A 52 -16.19 32.55 -9.30
C GLN A 52 -15.60 31.95 -8.01
N PHE A 53 -15.45 32.76 -6.97
CA PHE A 53 -14.97 32.39 -5.64
C PHE A 53 -13.56 31.80 -5.58
N CYS A 54 -12.78 32.01 -6.63
CA CYS A 54 -11.42 31.47 -6.69
C CYS A 54 -10.40 32.34 -5.97
N VAL A 55 -9.39 31.70 -5.42
CA VAL A 55 -8.23 32.35 -4.81
C VAL A 55 -6.96 31.89 -5.53
N ALA A 56 -6.18 32.84 -6.06
CA ALA A 56 -4.86 32.61 -6.66
C ALA A 56 -3.84 33.57 -6.04
N ILE A 57 -2.95 33.07 -5.19
CA ILE A 57 -1.94 33.88 -4.49
C ILE A 57 -0.54 33.30 -4.71
N GLY A 58 0.32 34.05 -5.35
CA GLY A 58 1.70 33.66 -5.67
C GLY A 58 2.02 33.75 -7.15
N SER A 59 3.30 33.58 -7.51
CA SER A 59 3.72 33.62 -8.92
C SER A 59 3.16 32.44 -9.69
N ASN A 60 2.45 32.70 -10.79
CA ASN A 60 1.78 31.73 -11.66
C ASN A 60 0.76 30.82 -10.92
N SER A 61 0.24 31.21 -9.75
CA SER A 61 -0.82 30.47 -9.07
C SER A 61 -2.13 30.59 -9.83
N GLY A 62 -2.89 29.49 -9.96
CA GLY A 62 -4.15 29.47 -10.71
C GLY A 62 -4.05 30.10 -12.10
N GLN A 63 -2.88 30.06 -12.76
CA GLN A 63 -2.58 30.85 -13.96
C GLN A 63 -3.59 30.62 -15.09
N SER A 64 -4.01 29.39 -15.32
CA SER A 64 -4.89 29.04 -16.43
C SER A 64 -5.98 28.06 -16.02
N SER A 65 -7.23 28.43 -16.29
CA SER A 65 -8.41 27.56 -16.09
C SER A 65 -8.60 27.14 -14.62
N GLN A 66 -8.63 28.11 -13.70
CA GLN A 66 -9.03 27.85 -12.32
C GLN A 66 -10.57 27.77 -12.25
N SER A 67 -11.08 26.62 -11.87
CA SER A 67 -12.52 26.35 -11.83
C SER A 67 -13.18 26.85 -10.55
N PHE A 68 -14.51 26.76 -10.47
CA PHE A 68 -15.37 27.30 -9.41
C PHE A 68 -14.85 26.98 -8.00
N ALA A 69 -14.75 28.02 -7.17
CA ALA A 69 -14.36 27.97 -5.77
C ALA A 69 -13.01 27.25 -5.50
N ALA A 70 -12.12 27.24 -6.47
CA ALA A 70 -10.81 26.63 -6.32
C ALA A 70 -9.81 27.57 -5.64
N THR A 71 -8.91 27.03 -4.82
CA THR A 71 -7.88 27.76 -4.08
C THR A 71 -6.49 27.34 -4.51
N ALA A 72 -5.64 28.28 -4.91
CA ALA A 72 -4.25 28.10 -5.28
C ALA A 72 -3.35 29.10 -4.54
N VAL A 73 -2.52 28.62 -3.62
CA VAL A 73 -1.62 29.46 -2.82
C VAL A 73 -0.19 28.92 -2.89
N GLY A 74 0.69 29.70 -3.50
CA GLY A 74 2.09 29.32 -3.69
C GLY A 74 2.56 29.47 -5.13
N ARG A 75 3.88 29.40 -5.37
CA ARG A 75 4.45 29.48 -6.73
C ARG A 75 4.03 28.27 -7.56
N ASN A 76 3.38 28.48 -8.70
CA ASN A 76 2.85 27.46 -9.61
C ASN A 76 1.78 26.55 -8.94
N ALA A 77 1.18 26.92 -7.82
CA ALA A 77 0.08 26.16 -7.22
C ALA A 77 -1.16 26.22 -8.12
N GLY A 78 -1.84 25.10 -8.34
CA GLY A 78 -3.03 25.00 -9.19
C GLY A 78 -2.86 25.65 -10.55
N ARG A 79 -1.65 25.62 -11.11
CA ARG A 79 -1.27 26.47 -12.24
C ARG A 79 -2.13 26.26 -13.49
N ILE A 80 -2.43 25.01 -13.84
CA ILE A 80 -3.16 24.66 -15.08
C ILE A 80 -4.28 23.67 -14.78
N ASN A 81 -5.52 23.99 -15.21
CA ASN A 81 -6.69 23.11 -15.11
C ASN A 81 -6.95 22.64 -13.66
N GLN A 82 -7.08 23.57 -12.73
CA GLN A 82 -7.53 23.27 -11.37
C GLN A 82 -9.04 23.03 -11.36
N GLY A 83 -9.46 21.85 -10.91
CA GLY A 83 -10.87 21.45 -10.84
C GLY A 83 -11.69 22.23 -9.81
N PRO A 84 -13.04 22.18 -9.90
CA PRO A 84 -13.93 22.86 -8.95
C PRO A 84 -13.65 22.42 -7.50
N TYR A 85 -13.69 23.38 -6.57
CA TYR A 85 -13.41 23.18 -5.15
C TYR A 85 -12.03 22.56 -4.86
N GLY A 86 -11.13 22.54 -5.84
CA GLY A 86 -9.76 22.05 -5.67
C GLY A 86 -8.96 22.98 -4.77
N VAL A 87 -8.14 22.40 -3.87
CA VAL A 87 -7.23 23.13 -2.98
C VAL A 87 -5.79 22.77 -3.32
N ALA A 88 -4.97 23.77 -3.65
CA ALA A 88 -3.55 23.63 -3.94
C ALA A 88 -2.75 24.63 -3.10
N VAL A 89 -2.05 24.17 -2.06
CA VAL A 89 -1.27 25.01 -1.15
C VAL A 89 0.17 24.55 -1.07
N GLY A 90 1.09 25.37 -1.52
CA GLY A 90 2.52 25.07 -1.57
C GLY A 90 3.12 25.28 -2.96
N GLY A 91 4.45 25.31 -3.05
CA GLY A 91 5.12 25.42 -4.34
C GLY A 91 4.81 24.22 -5.24
N GLN A 92 4.28 24.46 -6.45
CA GLN A 92 3.93 23.42 -7.41
C GLN A 92 2.85 22.41 -6.93
N ALA A 93 2.12 22.70 -5.85
CA ALA A 93 0.99 21.86 -5.42
C ALA A 93 -0.13 21.90 -6.47
N GLY A 94 -0.71 20.74 -6.81
CA GLY A 94 -1.76 20.63 -7.82
C GLY A 94 -1.43 21.31 -9.15
N GLN A 95 -0.16 21.33 -9.55
CA GLN A 95 0.31 22.19 -10.63
C GLN A 95 -0.44 22.00 -11.94
N SER A 96 -0.80 20.78 -12.28
CA SER A 96 -1.45 20.47 -13.56
C SER A 96 -2.52 19.38 -13.42
N ALA A 97 -3.71 19.65 -13.96
CA ALA A 97 -4.83 18.72 -14.00
C ALA A 97 -5.23 18.20 -12.59
N GLN A 98 -5.51 19.11 -11.67
CA GLN A 98 -6.08 18.77 -10.36
C GLN A 98 -7.58 18.50 -10.51
N GLY A 99 -8.06 17.36 -10.03
CA GLY A 99 -9.45 16.93 -10.11
C GLY A 99 -10.41 17.74 -9.23
N THR A 100 -11.70 17.45 -9.38
CA THR A 100 -12.77 18.06 -8.57
C THR A 100 -12.61 17.71 -7.10
N GLN A 101 -12.73 18.70 -6.19
CA GLN A 101 -12.61 18.53 -4.74
C GLN A 101 -11.31 17.85 -4.29
N ALA A 102 -10.29 17.88 -5.14
CA ALA A 102 -8.98 17.34 -4.78
C ALA A 102 -8.20 18.33 -3.89
N THR A 103 -7.45 17.80 -2.94
CA THR A 103 -6.62 18.58 -2.02
C THR A 103 -5.15 18.25 -2.20
N ALA A 104 -4.32 19.25 -2.47
CA ALA A 104 -2.87 19.14 -2.58
C ALA A 104 -2.19 20.16 -1.66
N VAL A 105 -1.48 19.70 -0.62
CA VAL A 105 -0.79 20.57 0.34
C VAL A 105 0.66 20.11 0.53
N GLY A 106 1.59 20.99 0.20
CA GLY A 106 3.02 20.70 0.27
C GLY A 106 3.73 20.98 -1.06
N TYR A 107 5.06 20.96 -1.07
CA TYR A 107 5.82 21.15 -2.31
C TYR A 107 5.62 19.96 -3.24
N GLY A 108 5.14 20.22 -4.47
CA GLY A 108 4.91 19.19 -5.47
C GLY A 108 3.84 18.14 -5.12
N ALA A 109 3.03 18.37 -4.07
CA ALA A 109 1.90 17.50 -3.75
C ALA A 109 0.88 17.53 -4.90
N GLY A 110 0.39 16.36 -5.35
CA GLY A 110 -0.54 16.28 -6.47
C GLY A 110 -0.07 16.96 -7.74
N TYR A 111 1.23 16.92 -8.02
CA TYR A 111 1.87 17.76 -9.05
C TYR A 111 1.22 17.62 -10.42
N THR A 112 0.92 16.41 -10.88
CA THR A 112 0.28 16.18 -12.18
C THR A 112 -0.74 15.04 -12.14
N GLY A 113 -1.95 15.29 -12.66
CA GLY A 113 -2.98 14.26 -12.79
C GLY A 113 -3.51 13.77 -11.44
N GLN A 114 -3.81 14.71 -10.54
CA GLN A 114 -4.47 14.37 -9.28
C GLN A 114 -5.96 14.12 -9.53
N GLY A 115 -6.44 12.92 -9.19
CA GLY A 115 -7.82 12.52 -9.38
C GLY A 115 -8.84 13.28 -8.52
N SER A 116 -10.12 13.13 -8.84
CA SER A 116 -11.19 13.77 -8.09
C SER A 116 -11.33 13.18 -6.68
N TYR A 117 -11.70 14.02 -5.71
CA TYR A 117 -11.88 13.62 -4.30
C TYR A 117 -10.62 13.05 -3.64
N SER A 118 -9.45 13.22 -4.27
CA SER A 118 -8.18 12.71 -3.75
C SER A 118 -7.49 13.70 -2.82
N VAL A 119 -6.64 13.20 -1.94
CA VAL A 119 -5.85 13.98 -0.99
C VAL A 119 -4.37 13.66 -1.16
N ALA A 120 -3.55 14.70 -1.37
CA ALA A 120 -2.09 14.63 -1.38
C ALA A 120 -1.54 15.63 -0.36
N LEU A 121 -0.94 15.14 0.73
CA LEU A 121 -0.41 15.98 1.80
C LEU A 121 1.02 15.58 2.15
N GLY A 122 1.97 16.45 1.86
CA GLY A 122 3.39 16.25 2.12
C GLY A 122 4.28 16.62 0.93
N TYR A 123 5.59 16.51 1.11
CA TYR A 123 6.57 16.72 0.05
C TYR A 123 6.42 15.64 -1.02
N VAL A 124 6.11 16.02 -2.26
CA VAL A 124 5.87 15.15 -3.44
C VAL A 124 4.89 13.98 -3.18
N ALA A 125 3.94 14.15 -2.25
CA ALA A 125 2.86 13.19 -2.05
C ALA A 125 1.94 13.18 -3.28
N GLY A 126 1.49 11.99 -3.74
CA GLY A 126 0.64 11.85 -4.93
C GLY A 126 1.21 12.55 -6.15
N TYR A 127 2.53 12.54 -6.34
CA TYR A 127 3.23 13.42 -7.28
C TYR A 127 2.73 13.30 -8.71
N THR A 128 2.48 12.10 -9.21
CA THR A 128 1.99 11.87 -10.57
C THR A 128 0.99 10.73 -10.66
N GLY A 129 -0.16 10.98 -11.28
CA GLY A 129 -1.15 9.93 -11.56
C GLY A 129 -1.82 9.40 -10.28
N GLN A 130 -2.24 10.29 -9.37
CA GLN A 130 -3.06 9.90 -8.24
C GLN A 130 -4.50 9.69 -8.69
N GLY A 131 -5.06 8.51 -8.45
CA GLY A 131 -6.42 8.14 -8.84
C GLY A 131 -7.52 8.83 -8.03
N ASP A 132 -8.77 8.64 -8.45
CA ASP A 132 -9.93 9.17 -7.76
C ASP A 132 -10.08 8.56 -6.36
N ASN A 133 -10.51 9.37 -5.39
CA ASN A 133 -10.71 8.95 -3.99
C ASN A 133 -9.44 8.38 -3.32
N ALA A 134 -8.26 8.61 -3.90
CA ALA A 134 -7.01 8.12 -3.33
C ALA A 134 -6.45 9.08 -2.28
N VAL A 135 -5.75 8.55 -1.28
CA VAL A 135 -5.12 9.31 -0.20
C VAL A 135 -3.62 9.06 -0.20
N ALA A 136 -2.83 10.14 -0.25
CA ALA A 136 -1.37 10.12 -0.12
C ALA A 136 -0.95 11.09 0.99
N LEU A 137 -0.46 10.58 2.12
CA LEU A 137 -0.08 11.35 3.30
C LEU A 137 1.33 11.01 3.75
N GLY A 138 2.25 11.95 3.58
CA GLY A 138 3.67 11.79 3.91
C GLY A 138 4.59 12.14 2.75
N ALA A 139 5.89 12.27 3.00
CA ALA A 139 6.85 12.55 1.94
C ALA A 139 6.98 11.35 1.00
N GLY A 140 6.78 11.58 -0.31
CA GLY A 140 6.81 10.55 -1.34
C GLY A 140 5.69 9.51 -1.28
N ALA A 141 4.70 9.65 -0.38
CA ALA A 141 3.58 8.73 -0.30
C ALA A 141 2.76 8.75 -1.60
N GLY A 142 2.38 7.58 -2.14
CA GLY A 142 1.63 7.47 -3.39
C GLY A 142 2.27 8.19 -4.56
N GLY A 143 3.60 8.30 -4.59
CA GLY A 143 4.33 9.22 -5.47
C GLY A 143 4.05 9.04 -6.96
N PHE A 144 3.92 7.81 -7.45
CA PHE A 144 3.70 7.51 -8.86
C PHE A 144 2.61 6.45 -9.04
N ASN A 145 1.63 6.74 -9.93
CA ASN A 145 0.59 5.78 -10.33
C ASN A 145 -0.14 5.13 -9.13
N GLN A 146 -0.64 5.95 -8.22
CA GLN A 146 -1.54 5.50 -7.19
C GLN A 146 -2.95 5.35 -7.80
N TYR A 147 -3.47 4.13 -7.86
CA TYR A 147 -4.79 3.88 -8.45
C TYR A 147 -5.93 4.35 -7.54
N SER A 148 -7.16 4.30 -8.07
CA SER A 148 -8.35 4.78 -7.34
C SER A 148 -8.58 4.02 -6.03
N HIS A 149 -9.11 4.74 -5.02
CA HIS A 149 -9.42 4.22 -3.69
C HIS A 149 -8.20 3.72 -2.89
N ALA A 150 -6.98 3.94 -3.39
CA ALA A 150 -5.78 3.50 -2.70
C ALA A 150 -5.37 4.49 -1.59
N VAL A 151 -4.83 3.97 -0.50
CA VAL A 151 -4.37 4.74 0.66
C VAL A 151 -2.89 4.51 0.89
N ALA A 152 -2.10 5.59 0.89
CA ALA A 152 -0.67 5.58 1.18
C ALA A 152 -0.37 6.56 2.33
N VAL A 153 0.08 6.07 3.47
CA VAL A 153 0.38 6.88 4.66
C VAL A 153 1.76 6.55 5.22
N GLY A 154 2.65 7.51 5.18
CA GLY A 154 4.03 7.37 5.68
C GLY A 154 5.08 7.77 4.64
N TYR A 155 6.35 7.70 5.03
CA TYR A 155 7.47 7.99 4.14
C TYR A 155 7.57 6.94 3.04
N GLU A 156 7.47 7.36 1.77
CA GLU A 156 7.52 6.50 0.57
C GLU A 156 6.56 5.28 0.62
N ALA A 157 5.47 5.35 1.41
CA ALA A 157 4.43 4.34 1.38
C ALA A 157 3.73 4.36 0.01
N GLY A 158 3.55 3.20 -0.63
CA GLY A 158 2.93 3.10 -1.94
C GLY A 158 3.58 3.98 -3.01
N GLN A 159 4.90 4.24 -2.91
CA GLN A 159 5.58 5.24 -3.75
C GLN A 159 5.54 4.93 -5.24
N GLY A 160 5.70 3.65 -5.61
CA GLY A 160 5.59 3.19 -6.98
C GLY A 160 4.14 2.87 -7.37
N SER A 161 3.92 1.90 -8.23
CA SER A 161 2.56 1.52 -8.66
C SER A 161 1.77 0.87 -7.53
N GLN A 162 0.88 1.62 -6.89
CA GLN A 162 -0.05 1.09 -5.89
C GLN A 162 -1.38 0.74 -6.56
N GLY A 163 -1.79 -0.51 -6.50
CA GLY A 163 -3.00 -1.01 -7.12
C GLY A 163 -4.29 -0.40 -6.56
N GLU A 164 -5.42 -0.70 -7.19
CA GLU A 164 -6.73 -0.23 -6.78
C GLU A 164 -7.12 -0.75 -5.39
N ALA A 165 -7.72 0.11 -4.58
CA ALA A 165 -8.21 -0.21 -3.23
C ALA A 165 -7.15 -0.85 -2.30
N CYS A 166 -5.89 -0.48 -2.49
CA CYS A 166 -4.79 -0.92 -1.66
C CYS A 166 -4.58 -0.02 -0.45
N VAL A 167 -4.00 -0.59 0.60
CA VAL A 167 -3.54 0.15 1.78
C VAL A 167 -2.05 -0.07 1.97
N ALA A 168 -1.28 1.02 2.01
CA ALA A 168 0.14 1.04 2.36
C ALA A 168 0.35 2.02 3.53
N MET A 169 0.69 1.52 4.72
CA MET A 169 0.85 2.36 5.91
C MET A 169 2.16 2.07 6.65
N GLY A 170 3.01 3.09 6.76
CA GLY A 170 4.30 3.03 7.44
C GLY A 170 5.48 3.40 6.56
N TYR A 171 6.69 3.14 7.01
CA TYR A 171 7.92 3.46 6.28
C TYR A 171 8.13 2.47 5.14
N GLN A 172 8.13 2.94 3.89
CA GLN A 172 8.37 2.16 2.66
C GLN A 172 7.50 0.89 2.54
N CYS A 173 6.28 0.91 3.10
CA CYS A 173 5.32 -0.17 2.92
C CYS A 173 4.70 -0.13 1.52
N GLY A 174 4.53 -1.29 0.88
CA GLY A 174 3.98 -1.38 -0.46
C GLY A 174 4.72 -0.49 -1.46
N GLN A 175 6.03 -0.27 -1.26
CA GLN A 175 6.77 0.78 -1.95
C GLN A 175 6.81 0.59 -3.46
N ILE A 176 6.98 -0.64 -3.94
CA ILE A 176 7.10 -0.95 -5.36
C ILE A 176 6.10 -2.04 -5.76
N SER A 177 5.22 -1.77 -6.70
CA SER A 177 4.28 -2.72 -7.29
C SER A 177 3.42 -3.47 -6.26
N GLN A 178 2.54 -2.74 -5.58
CA GLN A 178 1.50 -3.33 -4.73
C GLN A 178 0.32 -3.77 -5.60
N GLY A 179 -0.03 -5.05 -5.57
CA GLY A 179 -1.17 -5.62 -6.30
C GLY A 179 -2.52 -5.10 -5.79
N HIS A 180 -3.57 -5.22 -6.60
CA HIS A 180 -4.91 -4.74 -6.25
C HIS A 180 -5.46 -5.38 -4.98
N TYR A 181 -6.27 -4.64 -4.21
CA TYR A 181 -6.97 -5.12 -3.00
C TYR A 181 -6.02 -5.65 -1.92
N SER A 182 -4.78 -5.21 -1.89
CA SER A 182 -3.79 -5.69 -0.93
C SER A 182 -3.51 -4.70 0.19
N VAL A 183 -3.03 -5.21 1.31
CA VAL A 183 -2.76 -4.45 2.53
C VAL A 183 -1.30 -4.64 2.94
N ALA A 184 -0.57 -3.54 3.14
CA ALA A 184 0.77 -3.51 3.69
C ALA A 184 0.84 -2.52 4.85
N ILE A 185 1.07 -2.99 6.08
CA ILE A 185 1.12 -2.13 7.28
C ILE A 185 2.33 -2.49 8.14
N GLY A 186 3.22 -1.52 8.37
CA GLY A 186 4.44 -1.69 9.17
C GLY A 186 5.63 -0.94 8.57
N SER A 187 6.83 -1.46 8.70
CA SER A 187 8.03 -0.91 8.04
C SER A 187 8.55 -1.92 7.03
N ASN A 188 8.83 -1.49 5.79
CA ASN A 188 9.30 -2.33 4.69
C ASN A 188 8.42 -3.57 4.39
N CYS A 189 7.14 -3.53 4.78
CA CYS A 189 6.20 -4.63 4.52
C CYS A 189 5.67 -4.56 3.08
N GLY A 190 5.48 -5.71 2.43
CA GLY A 190 5.07 -5.75 1.03
C GLY A 190 5.91 -4.83 0.13
N GLN A 191 7.19 -4.60 0.47
CA GLN A 191 7.99 -3.52 -0.09
C GLN A 191 8.18 -3.66 -1.61
N SER A 192 8.39 -4.88 -2.08
CA SER A 192 8.66 -5.15 -3.49
C SER A 192 7.82 -6.30 -4.00
N THR A 193 6.95 -6.03 -4.95
CA THR A 193 6.06 -6.99 -5.61
C THR A 193 5.16 -7.73 -4.60
N GLN A 194 4.18 -7.03 -4.04
CA GLN A 194 3.10 -7.64 -3.28
C GLN A 194 2.00 -8.08 -4.24
N GLY A 195 1.58 -9.33 -4.15
CA GLY A 195 0.52 -9.90 -4.97
C GLY A 195 -0.87 -9.30 -4.71
N THR A 196 -1.81 -9.62 -5.58
CA THR A 196 -3.21 -9.19 -5.48
C THR A 196 -3.90 -9.88 -4.29
N ARG A 197 -4.80 -9.19 -3.60
CA ARG A 197 -5.56 -9.68 -2.43
C ARG A 197 -4.67 -10.21 -1.29
N SER A 198 -3.46 -9.67 -1.16
CA SER A 198 -2.46 -10.14 -0.21
C SER A 198 -2.32 -9.22 0.99
N VAL A 199 -1.99 -9.78 2.13
CA VAL A 199 -1.80 -9.06 3.39
C VAL A 199 -0.36 -9.19 3.87
N ALA A 200 0.30 -8.06 4.15
CA ALA A 200 1.60 -7.98 4.79
C ALA A 200 1.50 -7.07 6.03
N LEU A 201 1.56 -7.64 7.23
CA LEU A 201 1.40 -6.92 8.48
C LEU A 201 2.56 -7.18 9.43
N GLY A 202 3.38 -6.18 9.66
CA GLY A 202 4.56 -6.23 10.52
C GLY A 202 5.82 -5.69 9.83
N ASN A 203 6.92 -5.58 10.58
CA ASN A 203 8.19 -5.17 10.00
C ASN A 203 8.73 -6.26 9.06
N GLU A 204 9.03 -5.89 7.82
CA GLU A 204 9.53 -6.77 6.77
C GLU A 204 8.64 -8.00 6.45
N ALA A 205 7.35 -7.96 6.84
CA ALA A 205 6.39 -9.00 6.45
C ALA A 205 6.15 -8.94 4.94
N GLY A 206 6.15 -10.09 4.25
CA GLY A 206 5.95 -10.17 2.80
C GLY A 206 6.85 -9.25 2.00
N GLN A 207 8.08 -9.00 2.46
CA GLN A 207 8.90 -7.90 1.96
C GLN A 207 9.20 -8.00 0.46
N ILE A 208 9.52 -9.18 -0.04
CA ILE A 208 9.93 -9.38 -1.43
C ILE A 208 9.19 -10.57 -2.06
N SER A 209 8.54 -10.35 -3.19
CA SER A 209 7.87 -11.38 -4.00
C SER A 209 6.81 -12.16 -3.20
N GLN A 210 5.84 -11.44 -2.67
CA GLN A 210 4.64 -12.04 -2.09
C GLN A 210 3.67 -12.41 -3.22
N GLY A 211 3.25 -13.67 -3.28
CA GLY A 211 2.30 -14.15 -4.29
C GLY A 211 0.88 -13.61 -4.09
N ASP A 212 -0.04 -13.96 -4.97
CA ASP A 212 -1.44 -13.59 -4.84
C ASP A 212 -2.14 -14.39 -3.71
N ASP A 213 -3.18 -13.79 -3.12
CA ASP A 213 -4.00 -14.41 -2.07
C ASP A 213 -3.18 -14.90 -0.86
N THR A 214 -2.12 -14.19 -0.50
CA THR A 214 -1.23 -14.58 0.59
C THR A 214 -1.45 -13.78 1.86
N MET A 215 -1.02 -14.36 2.98
CA MET A 215 -1.02 -13.69 4.28
C MET A 215 0.36 -13.80 4.93
N ALA A 216 0.96 -12.66 5.26
CA ALA A 216 2.21 -12.56 6.01
C ALA A 216 2.00 -11.65 7.23
N ILE A 217 1.95 -12.22 8.43
CA ILE A 217 1.69 -11.49 9.68
C ILE A 217 2.76 -11.78 10.72
N GLY A 218 3.50 -10.76 11.12
CA GLY A 218 4.58 -10.84 12.10
C GLY A 218 5.92 -10.31 11.59
N TYR A 219 6.89 -10.20 12.47
CA TYR A 219 8.25 -9.76 12.12
C TYR A 219 8.87 -10.74 11.12
N GLU A 220 9.25 -10.25 9.92
CA GLU A 220 9.83 -11.06 8.84
C GLU A 220 9.00 -12.29 8.41
N ALA A 221 7.69 -12.33 8.68
CA ALA A 221 6.83 -13.40 8.19
C ALA A 221 6.73 -13.36 6.66
N GLY A 222 6.83 -14.51 5.98
CA GLY A 222 6.76 -14.62 4.53
C GLY A 222 7.71 -13.67 3.78
N ARG A 223 8.87 -13.36 4.36
CA ARG A 223 9.72 -12.26 3.90
C ARG A 223 10.16 -12.37 2.45
N TYR A 224 10.54 -13.58 2.00
CA TYR A 224 11.05 -13.83 0.65
C TYR A 224 10.30 -14.93 -0.06
N ASN A 225 9.83 -14.67 -1.28
CA ASN A 225 9.24 -15.66 -2.19
C ASN A 225 8.12 -16.48 -1.53
N GLN A 226 7.08 -15.80 -1.07
CA GLN A 226 5.88 -16.47 -0.58
C GLN A 226 5.01 -16.90 -1.77
N GLY A 227 4.74 -18.20 -1.90
CA GLY A 227 3.93 -18.75 -2.99
C GLY A 227 2.46 -18.33 -2.88
N THR A 228 1.75 -18.35 -4.00
CA THR A 228 0.31 -18.03 -4.06
C THR A 228 -0.50 -18.88 -3.07
N ASN A 229 -1.53 -18.31 -2.47
CA ASN A 229 -2.39 -18.92 -1.44
C ASN A 229 -1.64 -19.33 -0.15
N ALA A 230 -0.42 -18.87 0.06
CA ALA A 230 0.34 -19.27 1.24
C ALA A 230 0.04 -18.37 2.46
N VAL A 231 0.15 -18.97 3.65
CA VAL A 231 -0.08 -18.31 4.93
C VAL A 231 1.17 -18.40 5.81
N ALA A 232 1.65 -17.24 6.29
CA ALA A 232 2.78 -17.12 7.21
C ALA A 232 2.37 -16.25 8.40
N VAL A 233 2.18 -16.82 9.59
CA VAL A 233 1.77 -16.10 10.80
C VAL A 233 2.72 -16.38 11.96
N GLY A 234 3.40 -15.36 12.42
CA GLY A 234 4.40 -15.46 13.49
C GLY A 234 5.76 -14.94 13.06
N GLN A 235 6.65 -14.66 14.02
CA GLN A 235 7.99 -14.19 13.73
C GLN A 235 8.75 -15.21 12.85
N ARG A 236 9.19 -14.77 11.65
CA ARG A 236 9.91 -15.60 10.66
C ARG A 236 9.18 -16.88 10.25
N ALA A 237 7.86 -16.94 10.42
CA ALA A 237 7.08 -18.00 9.81
C ALA A 237 7.15 -17.89 8.29
N GLY A 238 7.37 -19.00 7.57
CA GLY A 238 7.49 -19.01 6.11
C GLY A 238 8.54 -18.03 5.56
N TRP A 239 9.61 -17.77 6.29
CA TRP A 239 10.53 -16.66 6.04
C TRP A 239 11.11 -16.64 4.62
N SER A 240 11.40 -17.80 4.04
CA SER A 240 11.97 -17.89 2.69
C SER A 240 11.50 -19.12 1.94
N ASN A 241 11.08 -18.91 0.69
CA ASN A 241 10.65 -19.95 -0.24
C ASN A 241 9.50 -20.79 0.32
N GLN A 242 8.41 -20.12 0.70
CA GLN A 242 7.18 -20.81 1.07
C GLN A 242 6.44 -21.26 -0.20
N GLY A 243 6.12 -22.55 -0.32
CA GLY A 243 5.50 -23.13 -1.50
C GLY A 243 4.04 -22.69 -1.70
N TYR A 244 3.49 -23.03 -2.86
CA TYR A 244 2.07 -22.81 -3.18
C TYR A 244 1.15 -23.43 -2.12
N SER A 245 0.16 -22.69 -1.65
CA SER A 245 -0.82 -23.11 -0.63
C SER A 245 -0.19 -23.66 0.66
N ALA A 246 1.04 -23.31 0.96
CA ALA A 246 1.69 -23.75 2.19
C ALA A 246 1.27 -22.89 3.38
N THR A 247 1.19 -23.51 4.57
CA THR A 247 0.80 -22.85 5.82
C THR A 247 1.92 -22.93 6.85
N ALA A 248 2.34 -21.78 7.39
CA ALA A 248 3.33 -21.69 8.46
C ALA A 248 2.78 -20.81 9.59
N VAL A 249 2.52 -21.39 10.76
CA VAL A 249 1.97 -20.69 11.93
C VAL A 249 2.80 -20.95 13.17
N GLY A 250 3.41 -19.92 13.71
CA GLY A 250 4.26 -20.00 14.90
C GLY A 250 5.67 -19.45 14.66
N LEU A 251 6.43 -19.24 15.73
CA LEU A 251 7.79 -18.74 15.68
C LEU A 251 8.69 -19.74 14.93
N TYR A 252 9.32 -19.28 13.83
CA TYR A 252 10.17 -20.08 12.91
C TYR A 252 9.48 -21.31 12.28
N ALA A 253 8.15 -21.37 12.27
CA ALA A 253 7.44 -22.42 11.55
C ALA A 253 7.66 -22.31 10.04
N GLY A 254 7.91 -23.40 9.34
CA GLY A 254 8.15 -23.45 7.89
C GLY A 254 9.19 -22.43 7.40
N GLN A 255 10.21 -22.12 8.23
CA GLN A 255 11.08 -20.97 8.00
C GLN A 255 11.79 -20.99 6.65
N PHE A 256 12.34 -22.13 6.24
CA PHE A 256 13.10 -22.28 4.99
C PHE A 256 12.56 -23.40 4.12
N ASN A 257 12.32 -23.10 2.84
CA ASN A 257 11.97 -24.09 1.81
C ASN A 257 10.78 -24.99 2.23
N GLN A 258 9.66 -24.38 2.55
CA GLN A 258 8.42 -25.11 2.81
C GLN A 258 7.81 -25.57 1.48
N GLY A 259 7.55 -26.85 1.33
CA GLY A 259 7.01 -27.43 0.10
C GLY A 259 5.55 -27.05 -0.19
N THR A 260 5.11 -27.30 -1.41
CA THR A 260 3.73 -27.08 -1.84
C THR A 260 2.74 -27.84 -0.96
N ASN A 261 1.64 -27.20 -0.57
CA ASN A 261 0.58 -27.76 0.29
C ASN A 261 1.09 -28.29 1.65
N ALA A 262 2.28 -27.87 2.07
CA ALA A 262 2.81 -28.29 3.36
C ALA A 262 2.26 -27.42 4.50
N VAL A 263 2.09 -28.02 5.68
CA VAL A 263 1.58 -27.36 6.87
C VAL A 263 2.60 -27.46 8.01
N ALA A 264 2.99 -26.33 8.59
CA ALA A 264 3.87 -26.22 9.75
C ALA A 264 3.21 -25.37 10.83
N VAL A 265 2.79 -25.96 11.93
CA VAL A 265 2.12 -25.26 13.03
C VAL A 265 2.81 -25.56 14.35
N GLY A 266 3.36 -24.52 14.98
CA GLY A 266 4.06 -24.63 16.26
C GLY A 266 5.47 -24.06 16.21
N LEU A 267 6.09 -23.87 17.37
CA LEU A 267 7.45 -23.38 17.52
C LEU A 267 8.44 -24.32 16.82
N PHE A 268 9.19 -23.81 15.82
CA PHE A 268 10.14 -24.58 15.03
C PHE A 268 9.54 -25.79 14.26
N ALA A 269 8.23 -25.85 14.04
CA ALA A 269 7.64 -26.89 13.20
C ALA A 269 8.10 -26.71 11.75
N GLY A 270 8.48 -27.79 11.06
CA GLY A 270 8.87 -27.78 9.66
C GLY A 270 9.92 -26.72 9.29
N THR A 271 10.81 -26.36 10.21
CA THR A 271 11.69 -25.17 10.08
C THR A 271 12.53 -25.15 8.80
N SER A 272 13.03 -26.30 8.37
CA SER A 272 13.94 -26.36 7.22
C SER A 272 13.67 -27.55 6.31
N ASN A 273 13.50 -27.26 5.01
CA ASN A 273 13.26 -28.25 3.96
C ASN A 273 12.07 -29.18 4.28
N GLN A 274 10.91 -28.59 4.55
CA GLN A 274 9.68 -29.37 4.66
C GLN A 274 9.19 -29.79 3.28
N GLY A 275 9.02 -31.10 3.06
CA GLY A 275 8.60 -31.66 1.78
C GLY A 275 7.16 -31.28 1.42
N ALA A 276 6.79 -31.45 0.15
CA ALA A 276 5.43 -31.21 -0.32
C ALA A 276 4.41 -32.14 0.38
N TYR A 277 3.21 -31.61 0.65
CA TYR A 277 2.12 -32.33 1.35
C TYR A 277 2.48 -32.82 2.76
N ALA A 278 3.58 -32.33 3.34
CA ALA A 278 3.99 -32.74 4.68
C ALA A 278 3.28 -31.90 5.76
N LEU A 279 2.87 -32.54 6.83
CA LEU A 279 2.24 -31.93 8.00
C LEU A 279 3.18 -32.01 9.21
N ALA A 280 3.57 -30.86 9.76
CA ALA A 280 4.33 -30.72 11.00
C ALA A 280 3.48 -29.97 12.03
N PHE A 281 3.08 -30.62 13.08
CA PHE A 281 2.23 -30.03 14.12
C PHE A 281 2.84 -30.20 15.51
N GLY A 282 3.07 -29.10 16.21
CA GLY A 282 3.66 -29.07 17.55
C GLY A 282 5.12 -28.63 17.57
N HIS A 283 5.69 -28.51 18.78
CA HIS A 283 7.03 -28.03 19.02
C HIS A 283 8.09 -28.91 18.31
N GLN A 284 8.89 -28.31 17.41
CA GLN A 284 9.95 -29.00 16.67
C GLN A 284 9.52 -30.26 15.90
N ALA A 285 8.23 -30.37 15.54
CA ALA A 285 7.75 -31.43 14.68
C ALA A 285 8.35 -31.28 13.27
N GLY A 286 8.92 -32.35 12.72
CA GLY A 286 9.54 -32.34 11.38
C GLY A 286 10.52 -31.18 11.14
N ARG A 287 11.24 -30.73 12.18
CA ARG A 287 12.03 -29.48 12.17
C ARG A 287 13.03 -29.42 11.03
N TYR A 288 13.69 -30.51 10.69
CA TYR A 288 14.72 -30.56 9.64
C TYR A 288 14.44 -31.66 8.62
N ASN A 289 14.51 -31.32 7.33
CA ASN A 289 14.42 -32.25 6.22
C ASN A 289 13.21 -33.20 6.32
N GLN A 290 12.03 -32.64 6.71
CA GLN A 290 10.80 -33.42 6.73
C GLN A 290 10.46 -33.87 5.30
N ARG A 291 10.32 -35.17 5.12
CA ARG A 291 10.05 -35.75 3.83
C ARG A 291 8.64 -35.49 3.32
N ALA A 292 8.43 -35.59 2.01
CA ALA A 292 7.13 -35.38 1.40
C ALA A 292 6.09 -36.41 1.89
N ASN A 293 4.82 -36.05 1.89
CA ASN A 293 3.69 -36.89 2.30
C ASN A 293 3.81 -37.46 3.73
N THR A 294 4.53 -36.76 4.63
CA THR A 294 4.70 -37.26 6.02
C THR A 294 3.86 -36.42 7.00
N ILE A 295 3.42 -37.08 8.06
CA ILE A 295 2.76 -36.43 9.20
C ILE A 295 3.67 -36.54 10.40
N ALA A 296 3.98 -35.40 11.03
CA ALA A 296 4.74 -35.30 12.28
C ALA A 296 3.91 -34.58 13.33
N LEU A 297 3.47 -35.28 14.36
CA LEU A 297 2.77 -34.72 15.53
C LEU A 297 3.66 -34.80 16.76
N ASN A 298 4.05 -33.64 17.33
CA ASN A 298 4.95 -33.59 18.47
C ASN A 298 4.40 -32.74 19.62
N ALA A 299 3.98 -33.40 20.68
CA ALA A 299 3.55 -32.75 21.93
C ALA A 299 4.62 -32.81 23.00
N THR A 300 5.90 -32.95 22.67
CA THR A 300 7.01 -32.97 23.63
C THR A 300 7.94 -31.79 23.45
N SER A 301 8.82 -31.54 24.40
CA SER A 301 9.87 -30.51 24.30
C SER A 301 11.07 -30.91 23.44
N THR A 302 11.12 -32.15 22.98
CA THR A 302 12.24 -32.67 22.18
C THR A 302 11.92 -32.77 20.70
N TYR A 303 12.93 -32.73 19.88
CA TYR A 303 12.81 -32.85 18.43
C TYR A 303 12.16 -34.17 17.99
N LEU A 304 11.26 -34.10 17.02
CA LEU A 304 10.71 -35.23 16.29
C LEU A 304 11.18 -35.20 14.84
N GLY A 305 12.14 -36.05 14.49
CA GLY A 305 12.63 -36.21 13.11
C GLY A 305 11.73 -37.10 12.27
N THR A 306 11.79 -36.90 10.94
CA THR A 306 11.04 -37.69 9.96
C THR A 306 12.02 -38.20 8.91
N ASN A 307 12.35 -39.45 8.91
CA ASN A 307 13.41 -40.09 8.11
C ASN A 307 12.90 -41.01 7.00
N ALA A 308 11.60 -41.08 6.77
CA ALA A 308 10.98 -41.88 5.71
C ALA A 308 9.89 -41.05 5.01
N ASP A 309 9.68 -41.28 3.72
CA ASP A 309 8.59 -40.69 2.96
C ASP A 309 7.26 -41.39 3.28
N SER A 310 6.14 -40.67 3.11
CA SER A 310 4.79 -41.23 3.26
C SER A 310 4.57 -41.97 4.61
N ALA A 311 5.07 -41.38 5.69
CA ALA A 311 5.08 -41.97 7.03
C ALA A 311 4.41 -41.10 8.08
N PHE A 312 3.90 -41.70 9.14
CA PHE A 312 3.31 -41.06 10.28
C PHE A 312 4.25 -41.16 11.50
N PHE A 313 4.61 -39.99 12.03
CA PHE A 313 5.47 -39.83 13.20
C PHE A 313 4.70 -39.10 14.28
N VAL A 314 4.63 -39.69 15.49
CA VAL A 314 3.93 -39.09 16.63
C VAL A 314 4.70 -39.25 17.93
N LYS A 315 4.68 -38.21 18.78
CA LYS A 315 5.35 -38.17 20.07
C LYS A 315 4.54 -37.29 21.03
N PRO A 316 4.27 -37.72 22.30
CA PRO A 316 4.60 -39.02 22.88
C PRO A 316 3.57 -40.09 22.47
N VAL A 317 4.01 -41.32 22.44
CA VAL A 317 3.12 -42.49 22.44
C VAL A 317 3.28 -43.18 23.79
N ARG A 318 2.18 -43.48 24.47
CA ARG A 318 2.22 -44.13 25.76
C ARG A 318 2.66 -45.60 25.53
N SER A 319 3.71 -46.02 26.22
CA SER A 319 4.07 -47.42 26.30
C SER A 319 3.05 -48.12 27.20
N ALA A 320 2.28 -49.04 26.68
CA ALA A 320 1.39 -49.93 27.42
C ALA A 320 1.63 -51.36 26.96
N SER A 321 1.66 -52.29 27.90
CA SER A 321 1.68 -53.74 27.57
C SER A 321 0.28 -54.18 27.18
N GLY A 322 0.10 -54.76 26.01
CA GLY A 322 -1.07 -55.59 25.72
C GLY A 322 -1.82 -55.42 24.42
N THR A 323 -1.84 -54.32 23.74
CA THR A 323 -2.61 -54.16 22.50
C THR A 323 -1.76 -53.58 21.38
N ALA A 324 -1.69 -54.25 20.23
CA ALA A 324 -1.00 -53.73 19.09
C ALA A 324 -1.89 -52.76 18.30
N MET A 325 -1.33 -51.66 17.82
CA MET A 325 -1.97 -50.79 16.87
C MET A 325 -1.69 -51.30 15.46
N TYR A 326 -2.71 -51.37 14.64
CA TYR A 326 -2.63 -51.76 13.24
C TYR A 326 -3.01 -50.58 12.35
N TYR A 327 -2.31 -50.41 11.25
CA TYR A 327 -2.63 -49.45 10.22
C TYR A 327 -3.07 -50.20 8.96
N ASP A 328 -4.30 -49.94 8.53
CA ASP A 328 -4.81 -50.47 7.24
C ASP A 328 -4.40 -49.51 6.13
N THR A 329 -3.54 -49.99 5.24
CA THR A 329 -3.04 -49.20 4.11
C THR A 329 -4.09 -48.92 3.02
N THR A 330 -5.21 -49.67 3.02
CA THR A 330 -6.30 -49.52 2.06
C THR A 330 -7.31 -48.46 2.52
N SER A 331 -7.75 -48.55 3.77
CA SER A 331 -8.72 -47.64 4.37
C SER A 331 -8.08 -46.40 5.01
N GLY A 332 -6.80 -46.44 5.37
CA GLY A 332 -6.13 -45.43 6.17
C GLY A 332 -6.51 -45.46 7.64
N GLU A 333 -7.20 -46.51 8.11
CA GLU A 333 -7.68 -46.63 9.48
C GLU A 333 -6.58 -47.11 10.41
N ILE A 334 -6.50 -46.50 11.60
CA ILE A 334 -5.69 -46.95 12.73
C ILE A 334 -6.62 -47.68 13.69
N SER A 335 -6.43 -48.99 13.87
CA SER A 335 -7.21 -49.81 14.75
C SER A 335 -6.33 -50.53 15.79
N TYR A 336 -6.94 -51.14 16.81
CA TYR A 336 -6.24 -51.93 17.80
C TYR A 336 -6.94 -53.30 17.94
N SER A 337 -6.14 -54.35 18.22
CA SER A 337 -6.74 -55.64 18.49
C SER A 337 -7.40 -55.64 19.88
N THR A 338 -8.64 -56.06 19.95
CA THR A 338 -9.36 -56.32 21.22
C THR A 338 -8.89 -57.65 21.83
#